data_b7563143157acda80380dc8c2bcb19a2
#
_entry.id   b7563143157acda80380dc8c2bcb19a2
#
_cell.length_a   1.000
_cell.length_b   1.000
_cell.length_c   1.000
_cell.angle_alpha   90.00
_cell.angle_beta   90.00
_cell.angle_gamma   90.00
#
_symmetry.space_group_name_H-M   'P 1'
#
loop_
_entity.id
_entity.type
_entity.pdbx_description
1 polymer ?
#
loop_
_entity_poly.entity_id
_entity_poly.type
_entity_poly.pdbx_seq_one_letter_code
_entity_poly.pdbx_strand_id
1 'polypeptide(L)'
;MQKRAIRIGIDVGGTHTKAVAIDNNTNEIVGRGSVMTTHFDEQGVAKGAVDAFQKCLSENDIKPEEVIFIAHSTTQATNALLEGDVAKVGVIGIGKGGLEGILAKKQTAIDNIDRKSVV
;
A
#
# COMPACT_ATOMS: atom_id res chain seq x y z
N MET A 1 -6.73 -24.92 -23.54
CA MET A 1 -6.04 -23.63 -23.28
C MET A 1 -5.70 -23.50 -21.83
N GLN A 2 -4.43 -23.21 -21.55
CA GLN A 2 -4.03 -22.91 -20.17
C GLN A 2 -4.58 -21.54 -19.76
N LYS A 3 -5.16 -21.47 -18.57
CA LYS A 3 -5.51 -20.19 -17.97
C LYS A 3 -4.24 -19.37 -17.72
N ARG A 4 -4.30 -18.08 -18.05
CA ARG A 4 -3.26 -17.16 -17.62
C ARG A 4 -3.26 -17.07 -16.10
N ALA A 5 -2.09 -16.89 -15.51
CA ALA A 5 -1.93 -16.62 -14.10
C ALA A 5 -1.49 -15.16 -13.97
N ILE A 6 -2.36 -14.31 -13.45
CA ILE A 6 -2.15 -12.86 -13.39
C ILE A 6 -1.92 -12.43 -11.95
N ARG A 7 -0.86 -11.65 -11.73
CA ARG A 7 -0.62 -10.93 -10.48
C ARG A 7 -1.02 -9.48 -10.66
N ILE A 8 -1.69 -8.90 -9.68
CA ILE A 8 -2.07 -7.49 -9.73
C ILE A 8 -1.43 -6.74 -8.58
N GLY A 9 -0.77 -5.64 -8.91
CA GLY A 9 -0.26 -4.67 -7.94
C GLY A 9 -1.13 -3.42 -7.96
N ILE A 10 -1.50 -2.95 -6.77
CA ILE A 10 -2.28 -1.72 -6.61
C ILE A 10 -1.45 -0.74 -5.80
N ASP A 11 -1.26 0.46 -6.34
CA ASP A 11 -0.59 1.56 -5.65
C ASP A 11 -1.59 2.68 -5.39
N VAL A 12 -1.85 2.93 -4.11
CA VAL A 12 -2.72 4.02 -3.65
C VAL A 12 -1.87 5.25 -3.43
N GLY A 13 -1.79 6.10 -4.44
CA GLY A 13 -1.07 7.36 -4.37
C GLY A 13 -1.91 8.50 -3.79
N GLY A 14 -1.30 9.65 -3.60
CA GLY A 14 -1.99 10.85 -3.10
C GLY A 14 -3.06 11.37 -4.05
N THR A 15 -2.85 11.32 -5.35
CA THR A 15 -3.77 11.82 -6.38
C THR A 15 -4.43 10.72 -7.18
N HIS A 16 -3.71 9.67 -7.52
CA HIS A 16 -4.19 8.56 -8.33
C HIS A 16 -3.91 7.22 -7.68
N THR A 17 -4.85 6.32 -7.85
CA THR A 17 -4.72 4.91 -7.50
C THR A 17 -4.55 4.12 -8.78
N LYS A 18 -3.49 3.34 -8.86
CA LYS A 18 -3.09 2.61 -10.07
C LYS A 18 -3.07 1.12 -9.82
N ALA A 19 -3.54 0.37 -10.79
CA ALA A 19 -3.43 -1.09 -10.81
C ALA A 19 -2.63 -1.52 -12.03
N VAL A 20 -1.76 -2.50 -11.83
CA VAL A 20 -0.92 -3.08 -12.90
C VAL A 20 -1.09 -4.59 -12.86
N ALA A 21 -1.39 -5.18 -14.00
CA ALA A 21 -1.51 -6.63 -14.16
C ALA A 21 -0.27 -7.18 -14.84
N ILE A 22 0.29 -8.22 -14.27
CA ILE A 22 1.51 -8.86 -14.74
C ILE A 22 1.23 -10.36 -14.95
N ASP A 23 1.58 -10.88 -16.12
CA ASP A 23 1.56 -12.31 -16.36
C ASP A 23 2.62 -13.00 -15.51
N ASN A 24 2.20 -13.95 -14.68
CA ASN A 24 3.08 -14.64 -13.75
C ASN A 24 4.08 -15.58 -14.46
N ASN A 25 3.77 -15.98 -15.69
CA ASN A 25 4.65 -16.90 -16.44
C ASN A 25 5.71 -16.15 -17.24
N THR A 26 5.35 -14.98 -17.81
CA THR A 26 6.25 -14.20 -18.67
C THR A 26 6.87 -13.00 -17.95
N ASN A 27 6.31 -12.58 -16.83
CA ASN A 27 6.65 -11.36 -16.10
C ASN A 27 6.42 -10.06 -16.93
N GLU A 28 5.59 -10.15 -17.95
CA GLU A 28 5.23 -9.00 -18.77
C GLU A 28 4.00 -8.30 -18.22
N ILE A 29 3.96 -6.98 -18.37
CA ILE A 29 2.77 -6.19 -18.06
C ILE A 29 1.71 -6.45 -19.11
N VAL A 30 0.55 -6.94 -18.70
CA VAL A 30 -0.56 -7.25 -19.60
C VAL A 30 -1.70 -6.26 -19.49
N GLY A 31 -1.67 -5.38 -18.50
CA GLY A 31 -2.70 -4.37 -18.38
C GLY A 31 -2.43 -3.36 -17.26
N ARG A 32 -3.12 -2.24 -17.34
CA ARG A 32 -3.06 -1.16 -16.35
C ARG A 32 -4.44 -0.53 -16.19
N GLY A 33 -4.71 -0.01 -15.02
CA GLY A 33 -5.89 0.81 -14.74
C GLY A 33 -5.52 1.90 -13.75
N SER A 34 -6.09 3.08 -13.93
CA SER A 34 -5.84 4.21 -13.03
C SER A 34 -7.13 4.98 -12.78
N VAL A 35 -7.37 5.33 -11.55
CA VAL A 35 -8.48 6.19 -11.13
C VAL A 35 -7.97 7.24 -10.17
N MET A 36 -8.73 8.31 -9.97
CA MET A 36 -8.41 9.28 -8.92
C MET A 36 -8.59 8.64 -7.55
N THR A 37 -7.68 8.94 -6.64
CA THR A 37 -7.78 8.45 -5.26
C THR A 37 -9.01 9.03 -4.58
N THR A 38 -9.78 8.19 -3.89
CA THR A 38 -11.09 8.54 -3.31
C THR A 38 -10.95 8.90 -1.83
N HIS A 39 -10.32 10.05 -1.53
CA HIS A 39 -10.10 10.51 -0.15
C HIS A 39 -11.39 10.83 0.61
N PHE A 40 -12.39 11.34 -0.11
CA PHE A 40 -13.62 11.88 0.50
C PHE A 40 -14.82 10.95 0.36
N ASP A 41 -14.61 9.74 -0.12
CA ASP A 41 -15.66 8.74 -0.19
C ASP A 41 -15.92 8.13 1.19
N GLU A 42 -17.14 7.68 1.45
CA GLU A 42 -17.49 7.00 2.71
C GLU A 42 -16.63 5.75 2.96
N GLN A 43 -16.24 5.07 1.89
CA GLN A 43 -15.35 3.91 1.95
C GLN A 43 -13.87 4.31 1.93
N GLY A 44 -13.58 5.61 1.91
CA GLY A 44 -12.23 6.14 1.86
C GLY A 44 -11.49 5.70 0.60
N VAL A 45 -10.18 5.53 0.73
CA VAL A 45 -9.31 5.13 -0.39
C VAL A 45 -9.55 3.70 -0.88
N ALA A 46 -10.23 2.87 -0.10
CA ALA A 46 -10.53 1.50 -0.49
C ALA A 46 -11.40 1.43 -1.75
N LYS A 47 -12.34 2.37 -1.91
CA LYS A 47 -13.16 2.45 -3.12
C LYS A 47 -12.31 2.64 -4.36
N GLY A 48 -11.35 3.57 -4.33
CA GLY A 48 -10.44 3.81 -5.44
C GLY A 48 -9.58 2.58 -5.78
N ALA A 49 -9.15 1.85 -4.75
CA ALA A 49 -8.40 0.61 -4.97
C ALA A 49 -9.25 -0.44 -5.70
N VAL A 50 -10.49 -0.64 -5.29
CA VAL A 50 -11.43 -1.55 -5.95
C VAL A 50 -11.73 -1.10 -7.38
N ASP A 51 -11.98 0.19 -7.57
CA ASP A 51 -12.28 0.77 -8.88
C ASP A 51 -11.09 0.60 -9.84
N ALA A 52 -9.87 0.87 -9.38
CA ALA A 52 -8.66 0.67 -10.19
C ALA A 52 -8.46 -0.79 -10.56
N PHE A 53 -8.70 -1.70 -9.62
CA PHE A 53 -8.64 -3.14 -9.86
C PHE A 53 -9.65 -3.56 -10.94
N GLN A 54 -10.92 -3.19 -10.76
CA GLN A 54 -11.98 -3.53 -11.71
C GLN A 54 -11.71 -2.94 -13.10
N LYS A 55 -11.26 -1.70 -13.17
CA LYS A 55 -10.90 -1.03 -14.41
C LYS A 55 -9.75 -1.76 -15.11
N CYS A 56 -8.73 -2.18 -14.37
CA CYS A 56 -7.61 -2.96 -14.90
C CYS A 56 -8.10 -4.26 -15.53
N LEU A 57 -9.01 -4.97 -14.88
CA LEU A 57 -9.58 -6.21 -15.42
C LEU A 57 -10.41 -5.96 -16.67
N SER A 58 -11.35 -5.01 -16.62
CA SER A 58 -12.32 -4.79 -17.70
C SER A 58 -11.68 -4.23 -18.96
N GLU A 59 -10.74 -3.30 -18.83
CA GLU A 59 -10.08 -2.68 -20.00
C GLU A 59 -9.03 -3.58 -20.67
N ASN A 60 -8.57 -4.61 -19.98
CA ASN A 60 -7.50 -5.48 -20.48
C ASN A 60 -7.95 -6.93 -20.69
N ASP A 61 -9.25 -7.16 -20.66
CA ASP A 61 -9.86 -8.48 -20.88
C ASP A 61 -9.28 -9.57 -19.97
N ILE A 62 -9.15 -9.23 -18.69
CA ILE A 62 -8.67 -10.14 -17.65
C ILE A 62 -9.88 -10.63 -16.86
N LYS A 63 -10.02 -11.95 -16.75
CA LYS A 63 -11.08 -12.57 -15.96
C LYS A 63 -10.66 -12.66 -14.49
N PRO A 64 -11.57 -12.46 -13.52
CA PRO A 64 -11.24 -12.61 -12.11
C PRO A 64 -10.62 -13.96 -11.76
N GLU A 65 -11.01 -15.03 -12.43
CA GLU A 65 -10.47 -16.37 -12.20
C GLU A 65 -9.00 -16.51 -12.61
N GLU A 66 -8.49 -15.61 -13.44
CA GLU A 66 -7.09 -15.59 -13.86
C GLU A 66 -6.18 -14.94 -12.80
N VAL A 67 -6.74 -14.18 -11.87
CA VAL A 67 -5.97 -13.46 -10.83
C VAL A 67 -5.60 -14.42 -9.72
N ILE A 68 -4.30 -14.64 -9.53
CA ILE A 68 -3.77 -15.56 -8.52
C ILE A 68 -3.20 -14.83 -7.30
N PHE A 69 -2.89 -13.55 -7.42
CA PHE A 69 -2.26 -12.79 -6.36
C PHE A 69 -2.56 -11.29 -6.52
N ILE A 70 -2.84 -10.65 -5.41
CA ILE A 70 -3.03 -9.19 -5.35
C ILE A 70 -2.13 -8.65 -4.24
N ALA A 71 -1.31 -7.65 -4.59
CA ALA A 71 -0.54 -6.88 -3.63
C ALA A 71 -0.95 -5.42 -3.71
N HIS A 72 -0.96 -4.75 -2.58
CA HIS A 72 -1.20 -3.31 -2.60
C HIS A 72 -0.20 -2.57 -1.72
N SER A 73 0.08 -1.35 -2.08
CA SER A 73 0.86 -0.41 -1.29
C SER A 73 0.11 0.91 -1.18
N THR A 74 0.45 1.69 -0.19
CA THR A 74 -0.17 2.99 0.00
C THR A 74 0.84 3.98 0.56
N THR A 75 0.80 5.20 0.04
CA THR A 75 1.54 6.33 0.59
C THR A 75 0.71 7.14 1.59
N GLN A 76 -0.53 6.73 1.85
CA GLN A 76 -1.46 7.43 2.74
C GLN A 76 -0.89 7.60 4.15
N ALA A 77 -0.31 6.55 4.71
CA ALA A 77 0.29 6.60 6.04
C ALA A 77 1.47 7.59 6.08
N THR A 78 2.30 7.60 5.05
CA THR A 78 3.43 8.54 4.94
C THR A 78 2.94 9.97 4.81
N ASN A 79 1.96 10.23 3.94
CA ASN A 79 1.38 11.55 3.75
C ASN A 79 0.69 12.05 5.03
N ALA A 80 -0.11 11.22 5.68
CA ALA A 80 -0.76 11.54 6.94
C ALA A 80 0.27 11.90 8.03
N LEU A 81 1.38 11.17 8.09
CA LEU A 81 2.46 11.43 9.02
C LEU A 81 3.13 12.78 8.76
N LEU A 82 3.39 13.10 7.49
CA LEU A 82 4.00 14.37 7.08
C LEU A 82 3.07 15.57 7.32
N GLU A 83 1.77 15.38 7.14
CA GLU A 83 0.75 16.41 7.33
C GLU A 83 0.31 16.54 8.80
N GLY A 84 0.72 15.61 9.65
CA GLY A 84 0.33 15.58 11.06
C GLY A 84 -1.10 15.09 11.30
N ASP A 85 -1.75 14.55 10.28
CA ASP A 85 -3.11 14.01 10.35
C ASP A 85 -3.08 12.54 10.75
N VAL A 86 -2.62 12.28 11.97
CA VAL A 86 -2.49 10.93 12.50
C VAL A 86 -3.07 10.84 13.91
N ALA A 87 -3.58 9.67 14.25
CA ALA A 87 -3.99 9.38 15.62
C ALA A 87 -2.75 9.36 16.54
N LYS A 88 -2.95 9.77 17.79
CA LYS A 88 -1.88 9.66 18.79
C LYS A 88 -1.55 8.19 19.05
N VAL A 89 -0.28 7.87 18.98
CA VAL A 89 0.21 6.51 19.15
C VAL A 89 1.25 6.51 20.25
N GLY A 90 1.07 5.65 21.25
CA GLY A 90 2.10 5.35 22.23
C GLY A 90 3.06 4.30 21.66
N VAL A 91 4.35 4.53 21.84
CA VAL A 91 5.37 3.57 21.41
C VAL A 91 6.08 3.01 22.63
N ILE A 92 6.02 1.68 22.78
CA ILE A 92 6.77 0.97 23.83
C ILE A 92 7.95 0.28 23.14
N GLY A 93 9.16 0.76 23.42
CA GLY A 93 10.38 0.13 22.94
C GLY A 93 10.87 -0.89 23.93
N ILE A 94 11.06 -2.13 23.50
CA ILE A 94 11.65 -3.20 24.29
C ILE A 94 12.97 -3.59 23.65
N GLY A 95 14.07 -3.39 24.39
CA GLY A 95 15.39 -3.76 23.91
C GLY A 95 16.27 -4.21 25.07
N LYS A 96 17.26 -5.03 24.77
CA LYS A 96 18.31 -5.32 25.71
C LYS A 96 19.18 -4.08 25.92
N GLY A 97 19.64 -3.86 27.13
CA GLY A 97 20.55 -2.75 27.46
C GLY A 97 21.85 -2.82 26.66
N GLY A 98 22.58 -1.70 26.60
CA GLY A 98 23.84 -1.60 25.90
C GLY A 98 23.71 -1.26 24.41
N LEU A 99 24.66 -1.75 23.61
CA LEU A 99 24.79 -1.40 22.21
C LEU A 99 23.57 -1.80 21.37
N GLU A 100 22.96 -2.94 21.67
CA GLU A 100 21.78 -3.44 20.95
C GLU A 100 20.58 -2.50 21.11
N GLY A 101 20.34 -1.99 22.29
CA GLY A 101 19.26 -1.01 22.55
C GLY A 101 19.48 0.30 21.78
N ILE A 102 20.71 0.78 21.71
CA ILE A 102 21.08 1.99 20.97
C ILE A 102 20.86 1.79 19.46
N LEU A 103 21.27 0.65 18.93
CA LEU A 103 21.08 0.32 17.51
C LEU A 103 19.60 0.19 17.15
N ALA A 104 18.80 -0.46 17.99
CA ALA A 104 17.37 -0.57 17.80
C ALA A 104 16.69 0.80 17.75
N LYS A 105 17.06 1.71 18.66
CA LYS A 105 16.58 3.09 18.66
C LYS A 105 16.92 3.83 17.36
N LYS A 106 18.15 3.70 16.89
CA LYS A 106 18.58 4.33 15.63
C LYS A 106 17.82 3.81 14.43
N GLN A 107 17.61 2.50 14.36
CA GLN A 107 16.91 1.86 13.22
C GLN A 107 15.44 2.25 13.16
N THR A 108 14.78 2.39 14.29
CA THR A 108 13.36 2.72 14.36
C THR A 108 13.08 4.22 14.34
N ALA A 109 14.12 5.05 14.50
CA ALA A 109 14.01 6.51 14.57
C ALA A 109 12.96 7.01 15.59
N ILE A 110 12.78 6.26 16.68
CA ILE A 110 11.78 6.55 17.72
C ILE A 110 11.96 7.96 18.28
N ASP A 111 13.21 8.44 18.38
CA ASP A 111 13.51 9.77 18.90
C ASP A 111 12.98 10.91 18.03
N ASN A 112 12.61 10.62 16.77
CA ASN A 112 12.02 11.59 15.86
C ASN A 112 10.49 11.62 15.91
N ILE A 113 9.90 10.75 16.71
CA ILE A 113 8.46 10.72 16.96
C ILE A 113 8.16 11.66 18.13
N ASP A 114 7.00 12.32 18.12
CA ASP A 114 6.57 13.22 19.18
C ASP A 114 6.71 12.52 20.55
N ARG A 115 7.57 13.09 21.41
CA ARG A 115 7.87 12.54 22.75
C ARG A 115 6.65 12.41 23.65
N LYS A 116 5.59 13.16 23.39
CA LYS A 116 4.33 13.05 24.14
C LYS A 116 3.61 11.73 23.86
N SER A 117 3.95 11.06 22.76
CA SER A 117 3.40 9.79 22.33
C SER A 117 4.27 8.59 22.70
N VAL A 118 5.45 8.82 23.27
CA VAL A 118 6.42 7.76 23.67
C VAL A 118 6.21 7.44 25.15
N VAL A 119 6.01 6.18 25.42
CA VAL A 119 5.85 5.62 26.78
C VAL A 119 7.10 4.84 27.17
#